data_4a50bbb7a43c19447e6ba724d33ce808
#
_entry.id   4a50bbb7a43c19447e6ba724d33ce808
#
_cell.length_a   1.000
_cell.length_b   1.000
_cell.length_c   1.000
_cell.angle_alpha   90.00
_cell.angle_beta   90.00
_cell.angle_gamma   90.00
#
_symmetry.space_group_name_H-M   'P 1'
#
loop_
_entity.id
_entity.type
_entity.pdbx_description
1 polymer ?
#
loop_
_entity_poly.entity_id
_entity_poly.type
_entity_poly.pdbx_seq_one_letter_code
_entity_poly.pdbx_strand_id
1 'polypeptide(L)'
;MRRYLLMLLSFILLLPSGAHCAEADGDGIPLSFRFGADVSSVLSEEKSGVVYRDADGQPTDLFILLKAAGWDTVRVRVWNDPFDENGMGYGGGNCDVTNAVEIARRCKEAGLSLIVDFHYSDFWADPAKQMCPKAWIAMDLQQKCAALYAFTADALTQIAATGVNIWMVQVGNEINGGMAGEWSLNGRNRLMNAGSAAVRATLPDALVAVHFTNVNQADAKKYIREVCEGDDAVDFDVMAYSYYSYWHGSLENLTALMADVREHFGKDVFIAETAYPFTPNNLDMHPNSVPNEWCDMNQPLSRDGQAADFRATVEAAVTAGALGVCYWEPAWVPVPANSWEAQSALWEQFGSGWASSYAGGYDPQDAGVWYGGCAWENQALLELDGTPAWTLALPNLLRNE
;
A
#
# COMPACT_ATOMS: atom_id res chain seq x y z
N MET A 1 -68.90 28.48 -1.35
CA MET A 1 -67.65 28.76 -0.68
C MET A 1 -66.71 27.53 -0.92
N ARG A 2 -65.85 27.59 -1.91
CA ARG A 2 -64.87 26.53 -2.22
C ARG A 2 -63.51 26.94 -1.66
N ARG A 3 -62.96 26.16 -0.70
CA ARG A 3 -61.62 26.36 -0.14
C ARG A 3 -60.63 25.58 -1.05
N TYR A 4 -59.69 26.30 -1.67
CA TYR A 4 -58.53 25.73 -2.35
C TYR A 4 -57.42 25.48 -1.34
N LEU A 5 -56.98 24.22 -1.27
CA LEU A 5 -55.82 23.77 -0.49
C LEU A 5 -54.58 23.84 -1.41
N LEU A 6 -53.68 24.77 -1.12
CA LEU A 6 -52.38 24.85 -1.79
C LEU A 6 -51.45 23.79 -1.17
N MET A 7 -51.03 22.78 -1.98
CA MET A 7 -49.90 21.91 -1.64
C MET A 7 -48.61 22.63 -2.03
N LEU A 8 -47.78 22.96 -1.07
CA LEU A 8 -46.38 23.34 -1.28
C LEU A 8 -45.58 22.05 -1.53
N LEU A 9 -45.09 21.83 -2.76
CA LEU A 9 -44.03 20.86 -3.05
C LEU A 9 -42.70 21.51 -2.68
N SER A 10 -42.10 21.02 -1.62
CA SER A 10 -40.70 21.33 -1.31
C SER A 10 -39.78 20.47 -2.20
N PHE A 11 -39.16 21.10 -3.19
CA PHE A 11 -38.06 20.51 -3.91
C PHE A 11 -36.82 20.54 -3.03
N ILE A 12 -36.40 19.37 -2.53
CA ILE A 12 -35.06 19.19 -1.94
C ILE A 12 -34.10 19.06 -3.12
N LEU A 13 -33.36 20.12 -3.40
CA LEU A 13 -32.17 20.06 -4.27
C LEU A 13 -31.08 19.24 -3.54
N LEU A 14 -30.88 18.01 -3.95
CA LEU A 14 -29.65 17.27 -3.67
C LEU A 14 -28.53 17.96 -4.44
N LEU A 15 -27.72 18.73 -3.72
CA LEU A 15 -26.44 19.20 -4.23
C LEU A 15 -25.49 18.00 -4.31
N PRO A 16 -24.76 17.82 -5.42
CA PRO A 16 -23.72 16.80 -5.46
C PRO A 16 -22.67 17.14 -4.40
N SER A 17 -22.23 16.14 -3.64
CA SER A 17 -21.13 16.23 -2.70
C SER A 17 -19.90 16.75 -3.46
N GLY A 18 -19.51 17.99 -3.13
CA GLY A 18 -18.42 18.67 -3.81
C GLY A 18 -17.12 17.96 -3.60
N ALA A 19 -16.38 17.80 -4.70
CA ALA A 19 -14.95 17.52 -4.66
C ALA A 19 -14.29 18.48 -3.64
N HIS A 20 -13.55 17.92 -2.71
CA HIS A 20 -12.72 18.69 -1.77
C HIS A 20 -11.58 19.29 -2.58
N CYS A 21 -11.80 20.45 -3.19
CA CYS A 21 -10.70 21.27 -3.65
C CYS A 21 -9.99 21.80 -2.39
N ALA A 22 -8.83 21.27 -2.09
CA ALA A 22 -7.89 21.89 -1.17
C ALA A 22 -7.49 23.24 -1.80
N GLU A 23 -7.88 24.35 -1.20
CA GLU A 23 -7.32 25.65 -1.53
C GLU A 23 -5.83 25.60 -1.17
N ALA A 24 -4.97 25.75 -2.17
CA ALA A 24 -3.55 25.92 -1.96
C ALA A 24 -3.31 27.33 -1.39
N ASP A 25 -3.16 27.42 -0.09
CA ASP A 25 -2.64 28.62 0.56
C ASP A 25 -1.10 28.51 0.61
N GLY A 26 -0.42 29.07 -0.40
CA GLY A 26 1.03 29.21 -0.43
C GLY A 26 1.77 28.13 -1.24
N ASP A 27 3.04 28.36 -1.53
CA ASP A 27 3.95 27.49 -2.32
C ASP A 27 4.38 26.18 -1.59
N GLY A 28 3.75 25.82 -0.47
CA GLY A 28 4.11 24.68 0.39
C GLY A 28 3.20 23.45 0.23
N ILE A 29 3.55 22.35 0.92
CA ILE A 29 2.76 21.12 0.96
C ILE A 29 1.45 21.37 1.74
N PRO A 30 0.26 21.08 1.16
CA PRO A 30 -0.99 21.26 1.86
C PRO A 30 -1.07 20.47 3.17
N LEU A 31 -1.67 21.04 4.22
CA LEU A 31 -1.85 20.34 5.51
C LEU A 31 -2.70 19.07 5.39
N SER A 32 -3.57 19.00 4.39
CA SER A 32 -4.36 17.81 4.06
C SER A 32 -3.57 16.70 3.36
N PHE A 33 -2.39 17.01 2.81
CA PHE A 33 -1.54 16.03 2.15
C PHE A 33 -1.00 15.00 3.15
N ARG A 34 -1.13 13.71 2.83
CA ARG A 34 -0.76 12.61 3.72
C ARG A 34 0.62 12.05 3.39
N PHE A 35 1.44 11.90 4.42
CA PHE A 35 2.67 11.13 4.36
C PHE A 35 2.44 9.76 4.99
N GLY A 36 2.40 8.72 4.17
CA GLY A 36 2.19 7.34 4.58
C GLY A 36 3.48 6.53 4.60
N ALA A 37 3.54 5.55 5.48
CA ALA A 37 4.59 4.53 5.54
C ALA A 37 3.96 3.14 5.49
N ASP A 38 4.31 2.31 4.50
CA ASP A 38 3.95 0.88 4.53
C ASP A 38 4.97 0.15 5.41
N VAL A 39 4.50 -0.46 6.49
CA VAL A 39 5.34 -1.18 7.46
C VAL A 39 4.76 -2.55 7.78
N SER A 40 4.26 -3.21 6.76
CA SER A 40 3.56 -4.48 6.88
C SER A 40 4.42 -5.61 7.42
N SER A 41 5.76 -5.56 7.24
CA SER A 41 6.72 -6.55 7.73
C SER A 41 7.10 -6.38 9.22
N VAL A 42 6.74 -5.27 9.86
CA VAL A 42 7.24 -4.86 11.19
C VAL A 42 7.15 -5.94 12.27
N LEU A 43 6.02 -6.67 12.34
CA LEU A 43 5.84 -7.68 13.40
C LEU A 43 6.74 -8.90 13.20
N SER A 44 7.03 -9.26 11.97
CA SER A 44 7.97 -10.34 11.63
C SER A 44 9.42 -9.91 11.87
N GLU A 45 9.74 -8.66 11.58
CA GLU A 45 11.04 -8.06 11.90
C GLU A 45 11.32 -8.09 13.42
N GLU A 46 10.38 -7.60 14.22
CA GLU A 46 10.49 -7.60 15.68
C GLU A 46 10.61 -9.02 16.24
N LYS A 47 9.82 -9.97 15.74
CA LYS A 47 9.92 -11.40 16.12
C LYS A 47 11.29 -12.00 15.77
N SER A 48 11.92 -11.53 14.70
CA SER A 48 13.27 -11.93 14.26
C SER A 48 14.38 -11.25 15.04
N GLY A 49 14.05 -10.39 16.01
CA GLY A 49 15.00 -9.73 16.89
C GLY A 49 15.43 -8.33 16.45
N VAL A 50 14.83 -7.76 15.40
CA VAL A 50 15.03 -6.35 15.06
C VAL A 50 14.52 -5.47 16.19
N VAL A 51 15.30 -4.48 16.59
CA VAL A 51 14.97 -3.52 17.65
C VAL A 51 15.03 -2.13 17.08
N TYR A 52 13.88 -1.49 16.93
CA TYR A 52 13.82 -0.08 16.55
C TYR A 52 14.25 0.81 17.71
N ARG A 53 14.96 1.89 17.42
CA ARG A 53 15.58 2.78 18.41
C ARG A 53 15.28 4.23 18.08
N ASP A 54 15.26 5.06 19.10
CA ASP A 54 15.22 6.50 18.94
C ASP A 54 16.61 7.08 18.57
N ALA A 55 16.69 8.40 18.40
CA ALA A 55 17.93 9.09 18.05
C ALA A 55 19.03 8.99 19.14
N ASP A 56 18.66 8.66 20.39
CA ASP A 56 19.59 8.41 21.49
C ASP A 56 19.99 6.93 21.59
N GLY A 57 19.53 6.10 20.63
CA GLY A 57 19.81 4.66 20.57
C GLY A 57 19.00 3.82 21.55
N GLN A 58 17.97 4.39 22.20
CA GLN A 58 17.13 3.65 23.12
C GLN A 58 16.03 2.89 22.37
N PRO A 59 15.72 1.64 22.75
CA PRO A 59 14.61 0.90 22.16
C PRO A 59 13.29 1.68 22.26
N THR A 60 12.57 1.73 21.16
CA THR A 60 11.28 2.43 21.07
C THR A 60 10.34 1.73 20.07
N ASP A 61 9.07 2.08 20.10
CA ASP A 61 8.08 1.59 19.14
C ASP A 61 8.24 2.32 17.79
N LEU A 62 8.26 1.56 16.69
CA LEU A 62 8.38 2.11 15.35
C LEU A 62 7.29 3.14 15.03
N PHE A 63 6.05 2.92 15.48
CA PHE A 63 4.94 3.83 15.19
C PHE A 63 5.08 5.17 15.90
N ILE A 64 5.71 5.17 17.08
CA ILE A 64 6.10 6.41 17.79
C ILE A 64 7.18 7.16 17.01
N LEU A 65 8.19 6.45 16.49
CA LEU A 65 9.23 7.05 15.64
C LEU A 65 8.63 7.67 14.37
N LEU A 66 7.79 6.94 13.67
CA LEU A 66 7.12 7.43 12.47
C LEU A 66 6.32 8.71 12.76
N LYS A 67 5.51 8.70 13.85
CA LYS A 67 4.75 9.87 14.25
C LYS A 67 5.62 11.08 14.55
N ALA A 68 6.69 10.89 15.31
CA ALA A 68 7.65 11.95 15.65
C ALA A 68 8.38 12.49 14.41
N ALA A 69 8.62 11.66 13.40
CA ALA A 69 9.26 12.01 12.15
C ALA A 69 8.31 12.70 11.13
N GLY A 70 7.02 12.85 11.47
CA GLY A 70 6.03 13.58 10.65
C GLY A 70 5.17 12.71 9.75
N TRP A 71 5.29 11.37 9.83
CA TRP A 71 4.36 10.47 9.17
C TRP A 71 3.01 10.54 9.89
N ASP A 72 1.93 10.50 9.13
CA ASP A 72 0.58 10.62 9.68
C ASP A 72 -0.31 9.41 9.37
N THR A 73 0.13 8.54 8.49
CA THR A 73 -0.62 7.40 8.01
C THR A 73 0.29 6.17 7.88
N VAL A 74 -0.24 5.00 8.20
CA VAL A 74 0.40 3.71 7.95
C VAL A 74 -0.42 2.96 6.90
N ARG A 75 0.24 2.34 5.93
CA ARG A 75 -0.36 1.37 5.02
C ARG A 75 0.01 -0.04 5.49
N VAL A 76 -0.95 -0.94 5.49
CA VAL A 76 -0.77 -2.35 5.86
C VAL A 76 -1.42 -3.25 4.82
N ARG A 77 -0.65 -4.19 4.26
CA ARG A 77 -1.18 -5.21 3.36
C ARG A 77 -1.85 -6.33 4.14
N VAL A 78 -2.87 -6.93 3.53
CA VAL A 78 -3.64 -8.03 4.11
C VAL A 78 -3.78 -9.13 3.05
N TRP A 79 -3.26 -10.31 3.39
CA TRP A 79 -3.42 -11.55 2.64
C TRP A 79 -4.52 -12.41 3.24
N ASN A 80 -5.07 -13.33 2.44
CA ASN A 80 -6.19 -14.15 2.90
C ASN A 80 -5.74 -15.22 3.91
N ASP A 81 -4.76 -16.04 3.55
CA ASP A 81 -4.24 -17.12 4.39
C ASP A 81 -2.77 -17.42 4.02
N PRO A 82 -1.80 -16.61 4.53
CA PRO A 82 -0.39 -16.72 4.16
C PRO A 82 0.35 -17.85 4.89
N PHE A 83 -0.27 -19.02 5.00
CA PHE A 83 0.31 -20.18 5.69
C PHE A 83 0.12 -21.47 4.89
N ASP A 84 1.04 -22.41 5.04
CA ASP A 84 0.90 -23.75 4.51
C ASP A 84 -0.09 -24.60 5.36
N GLU A 85 -0.30 -25.87 4.98
CA GLU A 85 -1.17 -26.80 5.69
C GLU A 85 -0.71 -27.14 7.13
N ASN A 86 0.54 -26.89 7.46
CA ASN A 86 1.13 -27.08 8.78
C ASN A 86 1.16 -25.80 9.62
N GLY A 87 0.64 -24.68 9.10
CA GLY A 87 0.65 -23.38 9.72
C GLY A 87 1.99 -22.64 9.62
N MET A 88 2.86 -23.02 8.69
CA MET A 88 4.13 -22.35 8.43
C MET A 88 3.91 -21.17 7.50
N GLY A 89 4.41 -19.99 7.93
CA GLY A 89 4.18 -18.73 7.22
C GLY A 89 4.96 -18.61 5.91
N TYR A 90 4.37 -17.92 4.94
CA TYR A 90 4.96 -17.74 3.60
C TYR A 90 6.06 -16.68 3.51
N GLY A 91 6.27 -15.90 4.56
CA GLY A 91 7.21 -14.79 4.56
C GLY A 91 6.56 -13.46 4.20
N GLY A 92 7.36 -12.46 3.87
CA GLY A 92 6.87 -11.11 3.53
C GLY A 92 6.05 -10.46 4.64
N GLY A 93 6.35 -10.78 5.92
CA GLY A 93 5.60 -10.30 7.07
C GLY A 93 4.46 -11.23 7.52
N ASN A 94 4.15 -12.31 6.80
CA ASN A 94 2.99 -13.19 7.08
C ASN A 94 1.71 -12.37 7.31
N CYS A 95 1.39 -11.48 6.39
CA CYS A 95 0.46 -10.37 6.54
C CYS A 95 -1.01 -10.80 6.55
N ASP A 96 -1.44 -11.52 7.59
CA ASP A 96 -2.83 -11.90 7.81
C ASP A 96 -3.64 -10.79 8.52
N VAL A 97 -4.93 -11.04 8.72
CA VAL A 97 -5.83 -10.12 9.45
C VAL A 97 -5.36 -9.91 10.88
N THR A 98 -4.78 -10.93 11.54
CA THR A 98 -4.30 -10.84 12.93
C THR A 98 -3.15 -9.85 13.04
N ASN A 99 -2.20 -9.90 12.10
CA ASN A 99 -1.09 -8.95 12.02
C ASN A 99 -1.61 -7.52 11.74
N ALA A 100 -2.58 -7.38 10.83
CA ALA A 100 -3.18 -6.08 10.54
C ALA A 100 -3.90 -5.48 11.76
N VAL A 101 -4.59 -6.27 12.57
CA VAL A 101 -5.23 -5.83 13.83
C VAL A 101 -4.19 -5.34 14.84
N GLU A 102 -3.07 -6.04 15.01
CA GLU A 102 -2.01 -5.59 15.93
C GLU A 102 -1.35 -4.30 15.44
N ILE A 103 -1.05 -4.18 14.14
CA ILE A 103 -0.54 -2.94 13.55
C ILE A 103 -1.55 -1.80 13.76
N ALA A 104 -2.84 -2.03 13.52
CA ALA A 104 -3.91 -1.06 13.72
C ALA A 104 -4.00 -0.57 15.17
N ARG A 105 -3.85 -1.46 16.15
CA ARG A 105 -3.82 -1.12 17.57
C ARG A 105 -2.66 -0.16 17.88
N ARG A 106 -1.46 -0.46 17.38
CA ARG A 106 -0.25 0.37 17.57
C ARG A 106 -0.40 1.72 16.85
N CYS A 107 -0.97 1.75 15.63
CA CYS A 107 -1.31 3.00 14.93
C CYS A 107 -2.23 3.88 15.78
N LYS A 108 -3.29 3.29 16.38
CA LYS A 108 -4.20 4.00 17.26
C LYS A 108 -3.49 4.62 18.46
N GLU A 109 -2.59 3.88 19.08
CA GLU A 109 -1.82 4.34 20.25
C GLU A 109 -0.86 5.47 19.89
N ALA A 110 -0.23 5.41 18.70
CA ALA A 110 0.65 6.46 18.20
C ALA A 110 -0.09 7.67 17.58
N GLY A 111 -1.41 7.59 17.39
CA GLY A 111 -2.19 8.64 16.73
C GLY A 111 -1.95 8.74 15.22
N LEU A 112 -1.72 7.60 14.58
CA LEU A 112 -1.60 7.43 13.12
C LEU A 112 -2.92 6.95 12.54
N SER A 113 -3.24 7.38 11.30
CA SER A 113 -4.32 6.81 10.50
C SER A 113 -3.86 5.53 9.80
N LEU A 114 -4.82 4.75 9.28
CA LEU A 114 -4.52 3.48 8.60
C LEU A 114 -5.07 3.48 7.17
N ILE A 115 -4.28 2.94 6.26
CA ILE A 115 -4.71 2.45 4.94
C ILE A 115 -4.63 0.92 5.00
N VAL A 116 -5.71 0.24 4.67
CA VAL A 116 -5.75 -1.22 4.58
C VAL A 116 -5.65 -1.63 3.13
N ASP A 117 -4.64 -2.40 2.78
CA ASP A 117 -4.36 -2.86 1.43
C ASP A 117 -4.67 -4.36 1.29
N PHE A 118 -5.78 -4.70 0.66
CA PHE A 118 -6.15 -6.08 0.40
C PHE A 118 -5.53 -6.58 -0.91
N HIS A 119 -4.66 -7.59 -0.83
CA HIS A 119 -4.12 -8.25 -2.00
C HIS A 119 -5.10 -9.25 -2.64
N TYR A 120 -6.02 -9.81 -1.85
CA TYR A 120 -6.93 -10.91 -2.25
C TYR A 120 -6.16 -12.09 -2.86
N SER A 121 -5.09 -12.43 -2.23
CA SER A 121 -4.17 -13.53 -2.49
C SER A 121 -3.69 -14.08 -1.14
N ASP A 122 -3.11 -15.26 -1.12
CA ASP A 122 -2.47 -15.80 0.10
C ASP A 122 -1.00 -15.38 0.23
N PHE A 123 -0.47 -14.69 -0.78
CA PHE A 123 0.91 -14.20 -0.83
C PHE A 123 0.95 -12.92 -1.68
N TRP A 124 2.14 -12.49 -2.11
CA TRP A 124 2.30 -11.29 -2.93
C TRP A 124 1.39 -11.28 -4.15
N ALA A 125 0.78 -10.14 -4.41
CA ALA A 125 0.07 -9.85 -5.64
C ALA A 125 0.74 -8.65 -6.35
N ASP A 126 1.00 -8.81 -7.64
CA ASP A 126 1.59 -7.81 -8.53
C ASP A 126 0.99 -7.96 -9.95
N PRO A 127 1.34 -7.11 -10.94
CA PRO A 127 0.73 -7.16 -12.28
C PRO A 127 0.87 -8.50 -13.01
N ALA A 128 1.94 -9.25 -12.71
CA ALA A 128 2.18 -10.57 -13.30
C ALA A 128 1.62 -11.72 -12.45
N LYS A 129 1.33 -11.45 -11.18
CA LYS A 129 1.01 -12.45 -10.17
C LYS A 129 -0.25 -12.06 -9.37
N GLN A 130 -1.41 -12.40 -9.87
CA GLN A 130 -2.72 -12.18 -9.25
C GLN A 130 -3.34 -13.53 -8.88
N MET A 131 -2.70 -14.25 -7.95
CA MET A 131 -3.05 -15.61 -7.63
C MET A 131 -4.33 -15.69 -6.82
N CYS A 132 -5.13 -16.73 -7.11
CA CYS A 132 -6.36 -16.99 -6.38
C CYS A 132 -6.04 -17.50 -4.97
N PRO A 133 -6.66 -16.97 -3.90
CA PRO A 133 -6.56 -17.58 -2.58
C PRO A 133 -6.91 -19.08 -2.61
N LYS A 134 -6.16 -19.90 -1.88
CA LYS A 134 -6.35 -21.38 -1.82
C LYS A 134 -7.81 -21.76 -1.59
N ALA A 135 -8.46 -21.07 -0.67
CA ALA A 135 -9.86 -21.32 -0.31
C ALA A 135 -10.86 -21.00 -1.44
N TRP A 136 -10.45 -20.23 -2.47
CA TRP A 136 -11.36 -19.80 -3.54
C TRP A 136 -11.11 -20.47 -4.88
N ILE A 137 -10.10 -21.34 -5.01
CA ILE A 137 -9.72 -21.99 -6.28
C ILE A 137 -10.88 -22.73 -6.96
N ALA A 138 -11.72 -23.40 -6.18
CA ALA A 138 -12.86 -24.17 -6.70
C ALA A 138 -14.13 -23.34 -6.92
N MET A 139 -14.11 -22.04 -6.63
CA MET A 139 -15.26 -21.14 -6.71
C MET A 139 -15.43 -20.58 -8.13
N ASP A 140 -16.67 -20.46 -8.58
CA ASP A 140 -17.00 -19.62 -9.72
C ASP A 140 -16.90 -18.12 -9.37
N LEU A 141 -16.98 -17.24 -10.38
CA LEU A 141 -16.84 -15.79 -10.20
C LEU A 141 -17.88 -15.23 -9.21
N GLN A 142 -19.13 -15.71 -9.21
CA GLN A 142 -20.15 -15.22 -8.29
C GLN A 142 -19.81 -15.62 -6.85
N GLN A 143 -19.35 -16.84 -6.64
CA GLN A 143 -18.91 -17.33 -5.34
C GLN A 143 -17.67 -16.58 -4.85
N LYS A 144 -16.69 -16.30 -5.74
CA LYS A 144 -15.52 -15.47 -5.42
C LYS A 144 -15.91 -14.06 -4.99
N CYS A 145 -16.83 -13.40 -5.70
CA CYS A 145 -17.34 -12.08 -5.30
C CYS A 145 -17.97 -12.11 -3.91
N ALA A 146 -18.76 -13.14 -3.59
CA ALA A 146 -19.36 -13.27 -2.28
C ALA A 146 -18.31 -13.55 -1.17
N ALA A 147 -17.32 -14.39 -1.46
CA ALA A 147 -16.23 -14.71 -0.54
C ALA A 147 -15.34 -13.48 -0.28
N LEU A 148 -15.02 -12.71 -1.32
CA LEU A 148 -14.26 -11.49 -1.22
C LEU A 148 -14.98 -10.42 -0.40
N TYR A 149 -16.27 -10.22 -0.65
CA TYR A 149 -17.10 -9.34 0.17
C TYR A 149 -17.07 -9.75 1.65
N ALA A 150 -17.31 -11.02 1.94
CA ALA A 150 -17.34 -11.54 3.30
C ALA A 150 -15.98 -11.38 4.01
N PHE A 151 -14.88 -11.72 3.33
CA PHE A 151 -13.52 -11.56 3.85
C PHE A 151 -13.20 -10.09 4.15
N THR A 152 -13.50 -9.18 3.22
CA THR A 152 -13.27 -7.74 3.39
C THR A 152 -14.05 -7.18 4.57
N ALA A 153 -15.36 -7.48 4.66
CA ALA A 153 -16.22 -7.00 5.74
C ALA A 153 -15.78 -7.53 7.12
N ASP A 154 -15.41 -8.80 7.21
CA ASP A 154 -14.94 -9.42 8.45
C ASP A 154 -13.60 -8.82 8.91
N ALA A 155 -12.60 -8.74 8.00
CA ALA A 155 -11.31 -8.15 8.30
C ALA A 155 -11.43 -6.68 8.75
N LEU A 156 -12.20 -5.86 8.02
CA LEU A 156 -12.42 -4.46 8.38
C LEU A 156 -13.15 -4.31 9.72
N THR A 157 -14.09 -5.18 10.03
CA THR A 157 -14.76 -5.19 11.32
C THR A 157 -13.78 -5.44 12.47
N GLN A 158 -12.88 -6.41 12.31
CA GLN A 158 -11.84 -6.72 13.31
C GLN A 158 -10.85 -5.57 13.47
N ILE A 159 -10.35 -5.00 12.36
CA ILE A 159 -9.41 -3.89 12.37
C ILE A 159 -10.05 -2.64 12.99
N ALA A 160 -11.29 -2.31 12.62
CA ALA A 160 -12.02 -1.15 13.15
C ALA A 160 -12.30 -1.26 14.65
N ALA A 161 -12.44 -2.48 15.18
CA ALA A 161 -12.64 -2.71 16.61
C ALA A 161 -11.48 -2.20 17.49
N THR A 162 -10.28 -1.98 16.93
CA THR A 162 -9.14 -1.34 17.60
C THR A 162 -9.39 0.15 17.88
N GLY A 163 -10.33 0.77 17.17
CA GLY A 163 -10.62 2.21 17.23
C GLY A 163 -9.62 3.08 16.46
N VAL A 164 -8.78 2.48 15.58
CA VAL A 164 -7.92 3.23 14.66
C VAL A 164 -8.77 3.98 13.63
N ASN A 165 -8.30 5.12 13.17
CA ASN A 165 -8.92 5.81 12.04
C ASN A 165 -8.50 5.12 10.74
N ILE A 166 -9.38 4.29 10.15
CA ILE A 166 -9.17 3.72 8.81
C ILE A 166 -9.56 4.80 7.81
N TRP A 167 -8.56 5.45 7.23
CA TRP A 167 -8.77 6.56 6.29
C TRP A 167 -9.11 6.08 4.89
N MET A 168 -8.47 4.98 4.44
CA MET A 168 -8.63 4.45 3.08
C MET A 168 -8.55 2.93 3.10
N VAL A 169 -9.28 2.28 2.21
CA VAL A 169 -9.18 0.83 1.95
C VAL A 169 -8.87 0.63 0.47
N GLN A 170 -7.76 -0.02 0.21
CA GLN A 170 -7.32 -0.40 -1.13
C GLN A 170 -7.90 -1.78 -1.48
N VAL A 171 -8.66 -1.83 -2.57
CA VAL A 171 -9.35 -3.03 -3.05
C VAL A 171 -8.55 -3.66 -4.19
N GLY A 172 -7.63 -4.54 -3.84
CA GLY A 172 -6.67 -5.16 -4.74
C GLY A 172 -5.35 -4.40 -4.84
N ASN A 173 -4.24 -5.11 -5.01
CA ASN A 173 -2.89 -4.57 -5.17
C ASN A 173 -2.40 -4.75 -6.60
N GLU A 174 -1.98 -3.64 -7.25
CA GLU A 174 -1.41 -3.61 -8.61
C GLU A 174 -2.21 -4.43 -9.64
N ILE A 175 -3.51 -4.19 -9.68
CA ILE A 175 -4.52 -4.97 -10.42
C ILE A 175 -4.55 -4.71 -11.93
N ASN A 176 -3.43 -4.35 -12.55
CA ASN A 176 -3.34 -4.00 -13.97
C ASN A 176 -3.96 -5.06 -14.89
N GLY A 177 -3.63 -6.32 -14.70
CA GLY A 177 -4.07 -7.42 -15.55
C GLY A 177 -5.22 -8.25 -15.00
N GLY A 178 -5.30 -8.40 -13.67
CA GLY A 178 -6.22 -9.33 -13.03
C GLY A 178 -6.38 -9.08 -11.54
N MET A 179 -7.14 -9.96 -10.85
CA MET A 179 -7.37 -9.92 -9.42
C MET A 179 -7.88 -11.29 -8.94
N ALA A 180 -7.30 -11.83 -7.88
CA ALA A 180 -7.72 -13.10 -7.26
C ALA A 180 -7.89 -14.26 -8.26
N GLY A 181 -6.99 -14.37 -9.22
CA GLY A 181 -7.02 -15.40 -10.27
C GLY A 181 -7.99 -15.13 -11.42
N GLU A 182 -8.68 -13.97 -11.46
CA GLU A 182 -9.52 -13.55 -12.56
C GLU A 182 -8.79 -12.55 -13.46
N TRP A 183 -8.59 -12.93 -14.73
CA TRP A 183 -7.83 -12.15 -15.71
C TRP A 183 -8.73 -11.46 -16.75
N SER A 184 -10.04 -11.68 -16.69
CA SER A 184 -10.99 -10.97 -17.56
C SER A 184 -11.35 -9.61 -16.96
N LEU A 185 -11.57 -8.60 -17.81
CA LEU A 185 -12.01 -7.28 -17.40
C LEU A 185 -13.28 -7.34 -16.52
N ASN A 186 -14.30 -8.07 -16.98
CA ASN A 186 -15.55 -8.24 -16.24
C ASN A 186 -15.32 -8.91 -14.88
N GLY A 187 -14.50 -9.99 -14.83
CA GLY A 187 -14.18 -10.69 -13.58
C GLY A 187 -13.47 -9.78 -12.58
N ARG A 188 -12.43 -9.08 -13.02
CA ARG A 188 -11.67 -8.12 -12.20
C ARG A 188 -12.57 -7.01 -11.64
N ASN A 189 -13.35 -6.34 -12.51
CA ASN A 189 -14.20 -5.22 -12.08
C ASN A 189 -15.32 -5.67 -11.13
N ARG A 190 -15.90 -6.85 -11.33
CA ARG A 190 -16.88 -7.43 -10.41
C ARG A 190 -16.31 -7.76 -9.05
N LEU A 191 -15.06 -8.26 -8.99
CA LEU A 191 -14.37 -8.49 -7.72
C LEU A 191 -14.09 -7.18 -6.99
N MET A 192 -13.59 -6.15 -7.70
CA MET A 192 -13.39 -4.81 -7.12
C MET A 192 -14.70 -4.22 -6.58
N ASN A 193 -15.80 -4.33 -7.34
CA ASN A 193 -17.11 -3.85 -6.89
C ASN A 193 -17.63 -4.62 -5.65
N ALA A 194 -17.33 -5.91 -5.53
CA ALA A 194 -17.66 -6.68 -4.34
C ALA A 194 -16.87 -6.17 -3.11
N GLY A 195 -15.57 -5.89 -3.27
CA GLY A 195 -14.73 -5.32 -2.23
C GLY A 195 -15.18 -3.90 -1.85
N SER A 196 -15.43 -3.05 -2.83
CA SER A 196 -15.96 -1.71 -2.61
C SER A 196 -17.28 -1.73 -1.83
N ALA A 197 -18.22 -2.59 -2.24
CA ALA A 197 -19.50 -2.74 -1.54
C ALA A 197 -19.32 -3.18 -0.07
N ALA A 198 -18.34 -4.04 0.22
CA ALA A 198 -18.01 -4.42 1.58
C ALA A 198 -17.46 -3.25 2.40
N VAL A 199 -16.55 -2.44 1.80
CA VAL A 199 -16.02 -1.23 2.44
C VAL A 199 -17.14 -0.24 2.74
N ARG A 200 -17.98 0.09 1.75
CA ARG A 200 -19.10 1.03 1.92
C ARG A 200 -20.09 0.59 3.01
N ALA A 201 -20.32 -0.72 3.11
CA ALA A 201 -21.22 -1.27 4.13
C ALA A 201 -20.62 -1.27 5.54
N THR A 202 -19.31 -1.47 5.67
CA THR A 202 -18.63 -1.64 6.96
C THR A 202 -18.07 -0.31 7.48
N LEU A 203 -17.52 0.52 6.59
CA LEU A 203 -16.82 1.78 6.88
C LEU A 203 -17.27 2.86 5.90
N PRO A 204 -18.48 3.40 6.04
CA PRO A 204 -19.07 4.34 5.06
C PRO A 204 -18.25 5.63 4.88
N ASP A 205 -17.43 6.00 5.85
CA ASP A 205 -16.62 7.22 5.82
C ASP A 205 -15.19 6.98 5.28
N ALA A 206 -14.78 5.72 5.06
CA ALA A 206 -13.46 5.41 4.51
C ALA A 206 -13.45 5.57 2.98
N LEU A 207 -12.36 6.10 2.44
CA LEU A 207 -12.14 6.15 1.00
C LEU A 207 -11.90 4.73 0.44
N VAL A 208 -12.46 4.45 -0.72
CA VAL A 208 -12.17 3.23 -1.49
C VAL A 208 -11.14 3.55 -2.56
N ALA A 209 -10.00 2.85 -2.55
CA ALA A 209 -8.97 2.99 -3.55
C ALA A 209 -8.88 1.74 -4.44
N VAL A 210 -8.60 1.96 -5.73
CA VAL A 210 -8.11 0.94 -6.67
C VAL A 210 -6.66 1.25 -7.00
N HIS A 211 -5.83 0.21 -7.20
CA HIS A 211 -4.38 0.38 -7.26
C HIS A 211 -3.77 -0.21 -8.52
N PHE A 212 -3.01 0.62 -9.23
CA PHE A 212 -2.30 0.26 -10.46
C PHE A 212 -0.82 0.61 -10.38
N THR A 213 -0.02 0.02 -11.26
CA THR A 213 1.40 0.34 -11.46
C THR A 213 1.71 0.45 -12.96
N ASN A 214 3.00 0.52 -13.33
CA ASN A 214 3.45 0.64 -14.71
C ASN A 214 2.87 1.89 -15.43
N VAL A 215 2.90 3.02 -14.74
CA VAL A 215 2.31 4.29 -15.17
C VAL A 215 2.93 4.88 -16.45
N ASN A 216 4.12 4.42 -16.84
CA ASN A 216 4.84 4.78 -18.06
C ASN A 216 4.42 3.98 -19.29
N GLN A 217 3.62 2.92 -19.12
CA GLN A 217 3.20 2.08 -20.23
C GLN A 217 2.10 2.76 -21.05
N ALA A 218 2.09 2.49 -22.36
CA ALA A 218 1.14 3.09 -23.31
C ALA A 218 -0.32 2.77 -23.01
N ASP A 219 -0.58 1.68 -22.29
CA ASP A 219 -1.91 1.23 -21.91
C ASP A 219 -2.35 1.68 -20.49
N ALA A 220 -1.54 2.49 -19.79
CA ALA A 220 -1.92 3.02 -18.46
C ALA A 220 -3.28 3.73 -18.51
N LYS A 221 -3.54 4.56 -19.53
CA LYS A 221 -4.84 5.21 -19.74
C LYS A 221 -5.98 4.23 -20.07
N LYS A 222 -5.67 3.06 -20.64
CA LYS A 222 -6.66 2.02 -20.91
C LYS A 222 -7.17 1.43 -19.59
N TYR A 223 -6.29 1.09 -18.65
CA TYR A 223 -6.71 0.56 -17.34
C TYR A 223 -7.61 1.54 -16.59
N ILE A 224 -7.31 2.84 -16.65
CA ILE A 224 -8.14 3.89 -16.06
C ILE A 224 -9.56 3.84 -16.64
N ARG A 225 -9.70 3.83 -17.96
CA ARG A 225 -11.01 3.77 -18.61
C ARG A 225 -11.77 2.49 -18.29
N GLU A 226 -11.08 1.37 -18.27
CA GLU A 226 -11.67 0.06 -17.97
C GLU A 226 -12.32 -0.02 -16.59
N VAL A 227 -11.84 0.76 -15.62
CA VAL A 227 -12.46 0.81 -14.28
C VAL A 227 -13.42 1.97 -14.10
N CYS A 228 -13.32 3.03 -14.91
CA CYS A 228 -14.18 4.21 -14.79
C CYS A 228 -15.39 4.19 -15.69
N GLU A 229 -15.37 3.41 -16.79
CA GLU A 229 -16.36 3.48 -17.85
C GLU A 229 -17.06 2.13 -18.10
N GLY A 230 -18.26 2.18 -18.69
CA GLY A 230 -19.03 1.00 -19.08
C GLY A 230 -19.96 0.46 -17.99
N ASP A 231 -20.62 -0.66 -18.32
CA ASP A 231 -21.66 -1.25 -17.46
C ASP A 231 -21.06 -1.91 -16.18
N ASP A 232 -19.77 -2.27 -16.23
CA ASP A 232 -19.02 -2.86 -15.12
C ASP A 232 -18.09 -1.85 -14.45
N ALA A 233 -18.33 -0.53 -14.59
CA ALA A 233 -17.54 0.50 -13.94
C ALA A 233 -17.46 0.24 -12.42
N VAL A 234 -16.29 0.54 -11.85
CA VAL A 234 -16.01 0.27 -10.43
C VAL A 234 -16.42 1.46 -9.58
N ASP A 235 -17.08 1.18 -8.45
CA ASP A 235 -17.34 2.19 -7.41
C ASP A 235 -16.09 2.38 -6.56
N PHE A 236 -15.40 3.50 -6.76
CA PHE A 236 -14.21 3.88 -5.98
C PHE A 236 -14.07 5.41 -5.90
N ASP A 237 -13.24 5.88 -4.97
CA ASP A 237 -12.98 7.31 -4.76
C ASP A 237 -11.59 7.69 -5.29
N VAL A 238 -10.58 6.83 -5.07
CA VAL A 238 -9.16 7.14 -5.27
C VAL A 238 -8.52 6.16 -6.26
N MET A 239 -7.84 6.71 -7.27
CA MET A 239 -6.93 5.97 -8.12
C MET A 239 -5.53 6.03 -7.50
N ALA A 240 -5.05 4.91 -6.99
CA ALA A 240 -3.74 4.80 -6.36
C ALA A 240 -2.72 4.20 -7.33
N TYR A 241 -1.45 4.61 -7.17
CA TYR A 241 -0.36 4.17 -8.03
C TYR A 241 0.87 3.74 -7.24
N SER A 242 1.54 2.64 -7.66
CA SER A 242 2.96 2.44 -7.38
C SER A 242 3.77 3.27 -8.36
N TYR A 243 4.70 4.06 -7.83
CA TYR A 243 5.66 4.80 -8.63
C TYR A 243 7.06 4.65 -8.03
N TYR A 244 7.89 3.93 -8.75
CA TYR A 244 9.32 3.81 -8.48
C TYR A 244 10.07 4.45 -9.65
N SER A 245 10.76 5.56 -9.38
CA SER A 245 11.39 6.40 -10.42
C SER A 245 12.36 5.64 -11.31
N TYR A 246 13.00 4.61 -10.77
CA TYR A 246 13.93 3.76 -11.50
C TYR A 246 13.26 2.71 -12.42
N TRP A 247 11.92 2.53 -12.37
CA TRP A 247 11.17 1.60 -13.23
C TRP A 247 10.07 2.27 -14.05
N HIS A 248 9.43 3.31 -13.51
CA HIS A 248 8.14 3.80 -14.00
C HIS A 248 8.22 5.10 -14.80
N GLY A 249 9.41 5.46 -15.31
CA GLY A 249 9.58 6.60 -16.18
C GLY A 249 9.55 7.94 -15.46
N SER A 250 9.25 9.02 -16.20
CA SER A 250 9.42 10.37 -15.68
C SER A 250 8.28 10.84 -14.77
N LEU A 251 8.59 11.76 -13.87
CA LEU A 251 7.62 12.43 -12.99
C LEU A 251 6.61 13.27 -13.77
N GLU A 252 7.01 13.84 -14.92
CA GLU A 252 6.10 14.57 -15.80
C GLU A 252 4.99 13.66 -16.34
N ASN A 253 5.35 12.41 -16.71
CA ASN A 253 4.35 11.43 -17.15
C ASN A 253 3.40 11.04 -16.01
N LEU A 254 3.92 10.80 -14.81
CA LEU A 254 3.12 10.51 -13.62
C LEU A 254 2.16 11.65 -13.29
N THR A 255 2.68 12.90 -13.26
CA THR A 255 1.88 14.10 -13.00
C THR A 255 0.76 14.26 -14.01
N ALA A 256 1.07 14.09 -15.32
CA ALA A 256 0.09 14.19 -16.39
C ALA A 256 -0.98 13.10 -16.31
N LEU A 257 -0.61 11.87 -15.92
CA LEU A 257 -1.54 10.76 -15.74
C LEU A 257 -2.50 11.01 -14.57
N MET A 258 -1.98 11.46 -13.44
CA MET A 258 -2.78 11.78 -12.26
C MET A 258 -3.73 12.97 -12.52
N ALA A 259 -3.25 14.01 -13.20
CA ALA A 259 -4.10 15.13 -13.62
C ALA A 259 -5.23 14.68 -14.56
N ASP A 260 -4.93 13.82 -15.53
CA ASP A 260 -5.91 13.23 -16.46
C ASP A 260 -7.03 12.48 -15.70
N VAL A 261 -6.69 11.72 -14.67
CA VAL A 261 -7.67 11.02 -13.82
C VAL A 261 -8.59 12.00 -13.10
N ARG A 262 -8.03 13.02 -12.49
CA ARG A 262 -8.81 14.03 -11.74
C ARG A 262 -9.72 14.85 -12.67
N GLU A 263 -9.20 15.31 -13.80
CA GLU A 263 -9.92 16.18 -14.73
C GLU A 263 -11.01 15.45 -15.50
N HIS A 264 -10.74 14.23 -15.98
CA HIS A 264 -11.67 13.52 -16.87
C HIS A 264 -12.61 12.56 -16.13
N PHE A 265 -12.17 11.99 -15.00
CA PHE A 265 -12.98 11.00 -14.28
C PHE A 265 -13.45 11.48 -12.91
N GLY A 266 -12.99 12.66 -12.46
CA GLY A 266 -13.41 13.23 -11.17
C GLY A 266 -13.02 12.36 -9.97
N LYS A 267 -11.94 11.56 -10.09
CA LYS A 267 -11.43 10.71 -9.03
C LYS A 267 -10.23 11.39 -8.36
N ASP A 268 -10.08 11.18 -7.06
CA ASP A 268 -8.86 11.56 -6.39
C ASP A 268 -7.72 10.62 -6.77
N VAL A 269 -6.48 11.06 -6.55
CA VAL A 269 -5.26 10.29 -6.87
C VAL A 269 -4.34 10.21 -5.65
N PHE A 270 -3.56 9.14 -5.57
CA PHE A 270 -2.66 8.86 -4.45
C PHE A 270 -1.46 8.06 -4.93
N ILE A 271 -0.26 8.30 -4.39
CA ILE A 271 0.89 7.43 -4.62
C ILE A 271 0.95 6.42 -3.46
N ALA A 272 0.53 5.18 -3.73
CA ALA A 272 0.46 4.13 -2.71
C ALA A 272 1.82 3.53 -2.38
N GLU A 273 2.75 3.58 -3.33
CA GLU A 273 4.10 3.03 -3.16
C GLU A 273 5.13 3.87 -3.89
N THR A 274 6.22 4.17 -3.18
CA THR A 274 7.50 4.66 -3.72
C THR A 274 8.62 4.29 -2.76
N ALA A 275 9.83 4.11 -3.26
CA ALA A 275 11.04 3.95 -2.47
C ALA A 275 12.26 4.24 -3.33
N TYR A 276 13.43 4.49 -2.73
CA TYR A 276 14.68 4.67 -3.45
C TYR A 276 15.86 4.14 -2.64
N PRO A 277 16.82 3.42 -3.27
CA PRO A 277 17.95 2.85 -2.56
C PRO A 277 18.97 3.92 -2.16
N PHE A 278 19.42 3.83 -0.91
CA PHE A 278 20.49 4.70 -0.40
C PHE A 278 21.90 4.11 -0.60
N THR A 279 22.00 2.87 -1.04
CA THR A 279 23.26 2.17 -1.29
C THR A 279 23.07 1.07 -2.32
N PRO A 280 24.09 0.75 -3.13
CA PRO A 280 24.08 -0.43 -3.99
C PRO A 280 24.44 -1.71 -3.23
N ASN A 281 24.89 -1.61 -1.97
CA ASN A 281 25.36 -2.74 -1.20
C ASN A 281 24.21 -3.60 -0.72
N ASN A 282 24.45 -4.90 -0.77
CA ASN A 282 23.62 -5.89 -0.09
C ASN A 282 23.97 -5.87 1.41
N LEU A 283 22.98 -5.72 2.27
CA LEU A 283 23.18 -5.51 3.70
C LEU A 283 22.82 -6.75 4.53
N ASP A 284 22.16 -7.72 3.92
CA ASP A 284 21.96 -9.07 4.47
C ASP A 284 22.61 -10.14 3.56
N MET A 285 22.23 -11.41 3.68
CA MET A 285 22.78 -12.49 2.85
C MET A 285 21.90 -12.81 1.62
N HIS A 286 20.79 -12.09 1.42
CA HIS A 286 19.91 -12.22 0.25
C HIS A 286 20.15 -11.06 -0.72
N PRO A 287 20.18 -11.30 -2.06
CA PRO A 287 20.44 -10.23 -3.02
C PRO A 287 19.31 -9.20 -3.09
N ASN A 288 19.67 -7.93 -3.19
CA ASN A 288 18.71 -6.86 -3.41
C ASN A 288 18.07 -6.91 -4.81
N SER A 289 16.80 -6.54 -4.90
CA SER A 289 16.11 -6.38 -6.19
C SER A 289 16.57 -5.13 -6.95
N VAL A 290 17.06 -4.10 -6.25
CA VAL A 290 17.47 -2.80 -6.80
C VAL A 290 18.82 -2.38 -6.17
N PRO A 291 19.80 -1.88 -6.96
CA PRO A 291 19.77 -1.70 -8.41
C PRO A 291 20.04 -2.99 -9.19
N ASN A 292 19.53 -3.08 -10.40
CA ASN A 292 19.84 -4.11 -11.39
C ASN A 292 19.93 -3.49 -12.80
N GLU A 293 20.19 -4.29 -13.83
CA GLU A 293 20.34 -3.82 -15.21
C GLU A 293 19.07 -3.20 -15.84
N TRP A 294 17.92 -3.37 -15.22
CA TRP A 294 16.63 -2.85 -15.68
C TRP A 294 16.24 -1.54 -14.99
N CYS A 295 17.07 -1.07 -14.05
CA CYS A 295 16.80 0.14 -13.29
C CYS A 295 17.45 1.36 -13.95
N ASP A 296 16.67 2.42 -14.15
CA ASP A 296 17.16 3.75 -14.56
C ASP A 296 17.38 4.61 -13.31
N MET A 297 18.60 4.52 -12.74
CA MET A 297 18.94 5.22 -11.50
C MET A 297 19.20 6.69 -11.77
N ASN A 298 18.21 7.54 -11.53
CA ASN A 298 18.22 8.98 -11.82
C ASN A 298 18.79 9.86 -10.68
N GLN A 299 19.04 9.27 -9.49
CA GLN A 299 19.69 9.92 -8.35
C GLN A 299 20.90 9.11 -7.88
N PRO A 300 21.87 9.73 -7.18
CA PRO A 300 22.96 9.00 -6.54
C PRO A 300 22.44 7.97 -5.52
N LEU A 301 23.09 6.80 -5.44
CA LEU A 301 22.80 5.78 -4.42
C LEU A 301 23.39 6.22 -3.07
N SER A 302 22.68 7.10 -2.39
CA SER A 302 23.06 7.72 -1.12
C SER A 302 21.80 8.20 -0.39
N ARG A 303 21.92 8.54 0.89
CA ARG A 303 20.83 9.15 1.65
C ARG A 303 20.34 10.46 1.04
N ASP A 304 21.25 11.26 0.48
CA ASP A 304 20.89 12.51 -0.22
C ASP A 304 20.12 12.21 -1.51
N GLY A 305 20.51 11.19 -2.27
CA GLY A 305 19.79 10.77 -3.47
C GLY A 305 18.42 10.16 -3.14
N GLN A 306 18.33 9.35 -2.07
CA GLN A 306 17.06 8.85 -1.54
C GLN A 306 16.10 10.00 -1.18
N ALA A 307 16.61 11.03 -0.50
CA ALA A 307 15.84 12.20 -0.15
C ALA A 307 15.42 13.02 -1.38
N ALA A 308 16.32 13.19 -2.35
CA ALA A 308 16.05 13.93 -3.58
C ALA A 308 14.94 13.25 -4.42
N ASP A 309 14.98 11.92 -4.53
CA ASP A 309 13.96 11.15 -5.23
C ASP A 309 12.59 11.26 -4.56
N PHE A 310 12.55 11.06 -3.23
CA PHE A 310 11.30 11.17 -2.48
C PHE A 310 10.71 12.57 -2.53
N ARG A 311 11.55 13.62 -2.39
CA ARG A 311 11.14 15.03 -2.55
C ARG A 311 10.50 15.26 -3.93
N ALA A 312 11.17 14.86 -5.00
CA ALA A 312 10.68 15.06 -6.36
C ALA A 312 9.36 14.33 -6.60
N THR A 313 9.20 13.13 -6.03
CA THR A 313 7.93 12.38 -6.08
C THR A 313 6.81 13.09 -5.31
N VAL A 314 7.10 13.65 -4.14
CA VAL A 314 6.14 14.46 -3.36
C VAL A 314 5.73 15.72 -4.11
N GLU A 315 6.68 16.46 -4.69
CA GLU A 315 6.41 17.65 -5.49
C GLU A 315 5.53 17.36 -6.70
N ALA A 316 5.77 16.24 -7.41
CA ALA A 316 4.94 15.78 -8.50
C ALA A 316 3.51 15.42 -8.03
N ALA A 317 3.40 14.74 -6.90
CA ALA A 317 2.12 14.38 -6.28
C ALA A 317 1.31 15.65 -5.88
N VAL A 318 1.95 16.62 -5.23
CA VAL A 318 1.33 17.90 -4.86
C VAL A 318 0.90 18.67 -6.12
N THR A 319 1.74 18.75 -7.14
CA THR A 319 1.43 19.40 -8.42
C THR A 319 0.21 18.78 -9.11
N ALA A 320 0.08 17.45 -9.05
CA ALA A 320 -1.08 16.73 -9.58
C ALA A 320 -2.32 16.83 -8.66
N GLY A 321 -2.20 17.42 -7.47
CA GLY A 321 -3.26 17.49 -6.47
C GLY A 321 -3.59 16.14 -5.84
N ALA A 322 -2.60 15.27 -5.67
CA ALA A 322 -2.77 14.00 -5.01
C ALA A 322 -3.06 14.16 -3.52
N LEU A 323 -3.76 13.18 -2.94
CA LEU A 323 -4.07 13.16 -1.51
C LEU A 323 -2.84 12.89 -0.63
N GLY A 324 -1.78 12.28 -1.18
CA GLY A 324 -0.56 11.96 -0.45
C GLY A 324 0.33 10.94 -1.15
N VAL A 325 1.37 10.52 -0.42
CA VAL A 325 2.39 9.54 -0.85
C VAL A 325 2.68 8.58 0.30
N CYS A 326 2.73 7.26 0.02
CA CYS A 326 3.30 6.25 0.91
C CYS A 326 4.71 5.86 0.48
N TYR A 327 5.64 5.84 1.44
CA TYR A 327 6.93 5.18 1.28
C TYR A 327 6.76 3.69 1.59
N TRP A 328 7.22 2.82 0.68
CA TRP A 328 7.06 1.38 0.82
C TRP A 328 8.21 0.78 1.63
N GLU A 329 7.86 0.09 2.71
CA GLU A 329 8.74 -0.64 3.64
C GLU A 329 9.97 0.16 4.15
N PRO A 330 9.76 1.37 4.72
CA PRO A 330 10.86 2.20 5.24
C PRO A 330 11.59 1.58 6.43
N ALA A 331 11.00 0.56 7.07
CA ALA A 331 11.50 -0.07 8.27
C ALA A 331 11.98 -1.52 8.07
N TRP A 332 11.97 -2.02 6.84
CA TRP A 332 12.46 -3.37 6.55
C TRP A 332 13.99 -3.36 6.53
N VAL A 333 14.60 -3.83 7.61
CA VAL A 333 16.05 -3.85 7.82
C VAL A 333 16.56 -5.29 7.98
N PRO A 334 17.86 -5.55 7.79
CA PRO A 334 18.43 -6.88 7.98
C PRO A 334 18.18 -7.44 9.38
N VAL A 335 17.79 -8.70 9.47
CA VAL A 335 17.67 -9.40 10.77
C VAL A 335 19.05 -9.51 11.44
N PRO A 336 19.13 -9.46 12.79
CA PRO A 336 20.39 -9.34 13.53
C PRO A 336 21.15 -10.68 13.60
N ALA A 337 21.57 -11.22 12.46
CA ALA A 337 22.35 -12.44 12.32
C ALA A 337 23.44 -12.28 11.26
N ASN A 338 24.58 -13.00 11.41
CA ASN A 338 25.79 -12.75 10.63
C ASN A 338 26.17 -13.91 9.70
N SER A 339 25.26 -14.88 9.48
CA SER A 339 25.48 -15.96 8.51
C SER A 339 24.18 -16.29 7.79
N TRP A 340 24.28 -16.85 6.60
CA TRP A 340 23.12 -17.32 5.83
C TRP A 340 22.25 -18.27 6.64
N GLU A 341 22.84 -19.25 7.34
CA GLU A 341 22.11 -20.23 8.12
C GLU A 341 21.31 -19.59 9.27
N ALA A 342 21.91 -18.61 9.93
CA ALA A 342 21.28 -17.93 11.05
C ALA A 342 20.17 -16.97 10.60
N GLN A 343 20.39 -16.23 9.51
CA GLN A 343 19.38 -15.35 8.91
C GLN A 343 18.23 -16.18 8.32
N SER A 344 18.55 -17.22 7.56
CA SER A 344 17.56 -18.11 6.93
C SER A 344 16.66 -18.77 7.98
N ALA A 345 17.20 -19.18 9.12
CA ALA A 345 16.38 -19.72 10.21
C ALA A 345 15.36 -18.72 10.75
N LEU A 346 15.71 -17.42 10.83
CA LEU A 346 14.80 -16.36 11.27
C LEU A 346 13.74 -16.06 10.18
N TRP A 347 14.15 -15.95 8.91
CA TRP A 347 13.24 -15.74 7.79
C TRP A 347 12.19 -16.85 7.68
N GLU A 348 12.62 -18.12 7.78
CA GLU A 348 11.73 -19.29 7.75
C GLU A 348 10.78 -19.32 8.96
N GLN A 349 11.28 -19.01 10.14
CA GLN A 349 10.49 -19.12 11.36
C GLN A 349 9.49 -17.98 11.54
N PHE A 350 9.88 -16.74 11.20
CA PHE A 350 9.10 -15.55 11.52
C PHE A 350 8.54 -14.82 10.31
N GLY A 351 9.00 -15.17 9.11
CA GLY A 351 8.55 -14.56 7.87
C GLY A 351 9.10 -13.15 7.61
N SER A 352 10.25 -12.79 8.19
CA SER A 352 10.88 -11.48 8.03
C SER A 352 11.65 -11.32 6.71
N GLY A 353 11.89 -12.39 5.95
CA GLY A 353 12.32 -12.31 4.55
C GLY A 353 11.16 -12.04 3.60
N TRP A 354 11.46 -11.77 2.32
CA TRP A 354 10.41 -11.56 1.32
C TRP A 354 9.56 -12.82 1.08
N ALA A 355 10.16 -14.00 1.24
CA ALA A 355 9.51 -15.32 1.15
C ALA A 355 10.21 -16.33 2.06
N SER A 356 9.46 -17.31 2.55
CA SER A 356 9.98 -18.55 3.13
C SER A 356 9.90 -19.69 2.14
N SER A 357 10.60 -20.80 2.40
CA SER A 357 10.51 -22.02 1.58
C SER A 357 9.09 -22.61 1.56
N TYR A 358 8.27 -22.34 2.57
CA TYR A 358 6.89 -22.82 2.69
C TYR A 358 5.94 -22.19 1.68
N ALA A 359 6.28 -21.00 1.14
CA ALA A 359 5.52 -20.36 0.09
C ALA A 359 5.61 -21.09 -1.26
N GLY A 360 6.62 -21.93 -1.47
CA GLY A 360 6.88 -22.60 -2.74
C GLY A 360 5.75 -23.51 -3.24
N GLY A 361 4.88 -24.00 -2.34
CA GLY A 361 3.70 -24.76 -2.71
C GLY A 361 2.59 -23.89 -3.33
N TYR A 362 2.48 -22.65 -2.90
CA TYR A 362 1.52 -21.66 -3.42
C TYR A 362 2.11 -20.87 -4.60
N ASP A 363 3.36 -20.46 -4.50
CA ASP A 363 4.10 -19.69 -5.51
C ASP A 363 5.35 -20.45 -5.99
N PRO A 364 5.18 -21.48 -6.85
CA PRO A 364 6.27 -22.36 -7.25
C PRO A 364 7.26 -21.72 -8.23
N GLN A 365 6.91 -20.60 -8.88
CA GLN A 365 7.74 -19.98 -9.91
C GLN A 365 8.73 -18.97 -9.32
N ASP A 366 8.34 -18.26 -8.25
CA ASP A 366 9.20 -17.30 -7.55
C ASP A 366 9.64 -17.86 -6.19
N ALA A 367 8.77 -17.91 -5.19
CA ALA A 367 9.12 -18.38 -3.86
C ALA A 367 9.57 -19.84 -3.83
N GLY A 368 9.12 -20.67 -4.77
CA GLY A 368 9.61 -22.04 -4.94
C GLY A 368 11.04 -22.14 -5.44
N VAL A 369 11.62 -21.03 -5.94
CA VAL A 369 12.97 -20.97 -6.53
C VAL A 369 13.88 -20.00 -5.78
N TRP A 370 13.34 -18.83 -5.39
CA TRP A 370 14.09 -17.67 -4.90
C TRP A 370 13.52 -17.18 -3.57
N TYR A 371 13.50 -18.00 -2.54
CA TYR A 371 13.10 -17.56 -1.21
C TYR A 371 14.30 -17.07 -0.38
N GLY A 372 14.05 -16.30 0.66
CA GLY A 372 15.10 -15.82 1.55
C GLY A 372 14.79 -14.45 2.15
N GLY A 373 15.83 -13.68 2.37
CA GLY A 373 15.85 -12.46 3.14
C GLY A 373 15.13 -11.26 2.56
N CYS A 374 15.48 -10.09 3.05
CA CYS A 374 14.93 -8.85 2.56
C CYS A 374 15.62 -8.45 1.25
N ALA A 375 14.89 -8.42 0.15
CA ALA A 375 15.40 -7.93 -1.12
C ALA A 375 15.31 -6.39 -1.26
N TRP A 376 14.99 -5.67 -0.16
CA TRP A 376 14.59 -4.26 -0.16
C TRP A 376 15.24 -3.40 0.94
N GLU A 377 16.07 -3.99 1.81
CA GLU A 377 16.65 -3.34 2.99
C GLU A 377 17.50 -2.11 2.65
N ASN A 378 18.07 -2.06 1.44
CA ASN A 378 18.84 -0.90 0.96
C ASN A 378 17.99 0.32 0.60
N GLN A 379 16.67 0.24 0.78
CA GLN A 379 15.72 1.33 0.60
C GLN A 379 15.10 1.81 1.93
N ALA A 380 15.41 1.16 3.05
CA ALA A 380 14.92 1.55 4.37
C ALA A 380 15.29 3.00 4.74
N LEU A 381 14.48 3.64 5.57
CA LEU A 381 14.73 4.97 6.14
C LEU A 381 15.31 4.87 7.56
N LEU A 382 15.78 3.70 7.94
CA LEU A 382 16.47 3.39 9.18
C LEU A 382 17.91 2.96 8.88
N GLU A 383 18.77 3.07 9.87
CA GLU A 383 20.10 2.46 9.86
C GLU A 383 20.01 0.98 10.28
N LEU A 384 21.06 0.22 10.03
CA LEU A 384 21.10 -1.24 10.29
C LEU A 384 20.90 -1.64 11.75
N ASP A 385 21.19 -0.73 12.67
CA ASP A 385 21.00 -0.92 14.10
C ASP A 385 19.60 -0.53 14.59
N GLY A 386 18.72 -0.14 13.65
CA GLY A 386 17.35 0.27 13.93
C GLY A 386 17.18 1.73 14.36
N THR A 387 18.25 2.54 14.36
CA THR A 387 18.16 3.99 14.60
C THR A 387 17.62 4.72 13.37
N PRO A 388 16.95 5.87 13.53
CA PRO A 388 16.45 6.63 12.39
C PRO A 388 17.58 7.23 11.55
N ALA A 389 17.60 6.94 10.24
CA ALA A 389 18.35 7.77 9.32
C ALA A 389 17.71 9.17 9.25
N TRP A 390 18.49 10.20 8.90
CA TRP A 390 17.92 11.54 8.80
C TRP A 390 16.77 11.63 7.76
N THR A 391 16.77 10.73 6.76
CA THR A 391 15.73 10.64 5.75
C THR A 391 14.38 10.18 6.29
N LEU A 392 14.33 9.56 7.47
CA LEU A 392 13.06 9.24 8.12
C LEU A 392 12.26 10.51 8.46
N ALA A 393 12.94 11.64 8.72
CA ALA A 393 12.31 12.92 9.04
C ALA A 393 11.86 13.75 7.82
N LEU A 394 11.96 13.21 6.59
CA LEU A 394 11.58 13.91 5.36
C LEU A 394 10.18 14.53 5.40
N PRO A 395 9.12 13.89 5.94
CA PRO A 395 7.81 14.53 6.04
C PRO A 395 7.84 15.84 6.83
N ASN A 396 8.53 15.87 7.99
CA ASN A 396 8.69 17.10 8.76
C ASN A 396 9.51 18.15 8.02
N LEU A 397 10.60 17.75 7.34
CA LEU A 397 11.47 18.68 6.61
C LEU A 397 10.69 19.31 5.45
N LEU A 398 9.98 18.52 4.67
CA LEU A 398 9.21 18.97 3.51
C LEU A 398 8.03 19.89 3.88
N ARG A 399 7.41 19.69 5.05
CA ARG A 399 6.32 20.56 5.53
C ARG A 399 6.81 21.92 6.04
N ASN A 400 8.09 22.05 6.40
CA ASN A 400 8.67 23.27 6.96
C ASN A 400 9.40 24.12 5.93
N GLU A 401 9.43 23.71 4.67
CA GLU A 401 9.94 24.48 3.52
C GLU A 401 8.86 25.32 2.87
#